data_d2532d506512a0c7c6d55afa8b04b4f5
#
_entry.id   d2532d506512a0c7c6d55afa8b04b4f5
#
_cell.length_a   1.000
_cell.length_b   1.000
_cell.length_c   1.000
_cell.angle_alpha   90.00
_cell.angle_beta   90.00
_cell.angle_gamma   90.00
#
_symmetry.space_group_name_H-M   'P 1'
#
loop_
_entity.id
_entity.type
_entity.pdbx_description
1 polymer ?
#
loop_
_entity_poly.entity_id
_entity_poly.type
_entity_poly.pdbx_seq_one_letter_code
_entity_poly.pdbx_strand_id
1 'polypeptide(L)'
;MVHHDNPAPRVLAYYRRFQQQLAAQGNSGHAGISVDIAGFRRYQGDWVGAVVTPWFIHLLLLPGGGELWQPLAAGEILRVGFPGGDLEFVVEHAVDADLPAHAFATVIVARDALAGQEAALASAMQALQLIFEPAQVVVTDSEASPAPAAAALDRRGFFRRLAGRR
;
A
#
# COMPACT_ATOMS: atom_id res chain seq x y z
N MET A 1 18.65 -7.69 2.54
CA MET A 1 18.88 -7.90 1.07
C MET A 1 18.32 -6.68 0.35
N VAL A 2 19.10 -6.13 -0.58
CA VAL A 2 18.70 -4.97 -1.39
C VAL A 2 18.18 -5.49 -2.75
N HIS A 3 17.05 -4.95 -3.22
CA HIS A 3 16.49 -5.27 -4.52
C HIS A 3 17.04 -4.33 -5.60
N HIS A 4 17.99 -4.78 -6.39
CA HIS A 4 18.55 -3.99 -7.49
C HIS A 4 17.58 -3.90 -8.67
N ASP A 5 16.83 -4.98 -8.93
CA ASP A 5 15.78 -5.05 -9.95
C ASP A 5 14.40 -4.86 -9.34
N ASN A 6 13.40 -4.59 -10.20
CA ASN A 6 12.02 -4.41 -9.76
C ASN A 6 11.52 -5.65 -8.99
N PRO A 7 11.19 -5.51 -7.69
CA PRO A 7 10.78 -6.63 -6.86
C PRO A 7 9.35 -7.11 -7.10
N ALA A 8 8.58 -6.43 -7.93
CA ALA A 8 7.18 -6.72 -8.19
C ALA A 8 6.87 -8.20 -8.48
N PRO A 9 7.63 -8.93 -9.31
CA PRO A 9 7.37 -10.35 -9.54
C PRO A 9 7.54 -11.21 -8.28
N ARG A 10 8.51 -10.87 -7.43
CA ARG A 10 8.75 -11.57 -6.14
C ARG A 10 7.64 -11.29 -5.14
N VAL A 11 7.24 -10.04 -5.03
CA VAL A 11 6.09 -9.61 -4.20
C VAL A 11 4.83 -10.38 -4.62
N LEU A 12 4.54 -10.41 -5.92
CA LEU A 12 3.37 -11.12 -6.45
C LEU A 12 3.41 -12.61 -6.11
N ALA A 13 4.55 -13.27 -6.29
CA ALA A 13 4.73 -14.69 -5.99
C ALA A 13 4.54 -14.97 -4.50
N TYR A 14 5.10 -14.13 -3.62
CA TYR A 14 4.96 -14.25 -2.17
C TYR A 14 3.50 -14.15 -1.73
N TYR A 15 2.78 -13.11 -2.14
CA TYR A 15 1.38 -12.92 -1.74
C TYR A 15 0.43 -13.94 -2.36
N ARG A 16 0.74 -14.49 -3.54
CA ARG A 16 -0.02 -15.61 -4.11
C ARG A 16 0.12 -16.89 -3.29
N ARG A 17 1.32 -17.21 -2.80
CA ARG A 17 1.52 -18.33 -1.86
C ARG A 17 0.77 -18.09 -0.56
N PHE A 18 0.83 -16.88 -0.02
CA PHE A 18 0.08 -16.49 1.16
C PHE A 18 -1.44 -16.68 0.96
N GLN A 19 -1.97 -16.25 -0.18
CA GLN A 19 -3.37 -16.50 -0.53
C GLN A 19 -3.71 -17.99 -0.54
N GLN A 20 -2.88 -18.82 -1.16
CA GLN A 20 -3.09 -20.28 -1.21
C GLN A 20 -3.08 -20.92 0.20
N GLN A 21 -2.18 -20.47 1.07
CA GLN A 21 -2.10 -20.96 2.45
C GLN A 21 -3.36 -20.60 3.25
N LEU A 22 -3.85 -19.37 3.14
CA LEU A 22 -5.07 -18.94 3.82
C LEU A 22 -6.32 -19.64 3.26
N ALA A 23 -6.40 -19.83 1.96
CA ALA A 23 -7.49 -20.57 1.33
C ALA A 23 -7.53 -22.03 1.79
N ALA A 24 -6.38 -22.69 1.94
CA ALA A 24 -6.27 -24.04 2.48
C ALA A 24 -6.74 -24.14 3.95
N GLN A 25 -6.70 -23.03 4.69
CA GLN A 25 -7.21 -22.91 6.06
C GLN A 25 -8.70 -22.48 6.12
N GLY A 26 -9.40 -22.44 4.97
CA GLY A 26 -10.80 -22.04 4.88
C GLY A 26 -11.03 -20.51 4.86
N ASN A 27 -9.97 -19.71 4.75
CA ASN A 27 -10.07 -18.25 4.66
C ASN A 27 -9.81 -17.79 3.22
N SER A 28 -10.87 -17.61 2.44
CA SER A 28 -10.77 -17.22 1.02
C SER A 28 -10.84 -15.70 0.78
N GLY A 29 -11.19 -14.92 1.81
CA GLY A 29 -11.35 -13.48 1.68
C GLY A 29 -12.46 -13.07 0.70
N HIS A 30 -12.28 -11.97 -0.02
CA HIS A 30 -13.26 -11.46 -0.99
C HIS A 30 -13.22 -12.27 -2.30
N ALA A 31 -14.31 -12.94 -2.67
CA ALA A 31 -14.36 -13.87 -3.81
C ALA A 31 -14.05 -13.23 -5.19
N GLY A 32 -14.32 -11.94 -5.35
CA GLY A 32 -14.07 -11.19 -6.60
C GLY A 32 -12.70 -10.53 -6.67
N ILE A 33 -11.80 -10.78 -5.70
CA ILE A 33 -10.48 -10.17 -5.64
C ILE A 33 -9.41 -11.26 -5.55
N SER A 34 -8.42 -11.18 -6.40
CA SER A 34 -7.22 -12.02 -6.39
C SER A 34 -5.98 -11.17 -6.08
N VAL A 35 -4.89 -11.83 -5.73
CA VAL A 35 -3.62 -11.13 -5.50
C VAL A 35 -3.11 -10.52 -6.80
N ASP A 36 -2.88 -9.22 -6.74
CA ASP A 36 -2.28 -8.44 -7.81
C ASP A 36 -1.39 -7.32 -7.25
N ILE A 37 -0.60 -6.71 -8.09
CA ILE A 37 0.32 -5.63 -7.74
C ILE A 37 0.11 -4.42 -8.61
N ALA A 38 0.40 -3.22 -8.07
CA ALA A 38 0.23 -1.97 -8.78
C ALA A 38 1.39 -1.01 -8.53
N GLY A 39 1.78 -0.29 -9.58
CA GLY A 39 2.55 0.94 -9.53
C GLY A 39 3.94 0.84 -8.91
N PHE A 40 4.61 -0.33 -8.93
CA PHE A 40 5.97 -0.46 -8.40
C PHE A 40 6.95 0.44 -9.16
N ARG A 41 7.60 1.33 -8.41
CA ARG A 41 8.61 2.26 -8.93
C ARG A 41 9.68 2.57 -7.89
N ARG A 42 10.83 3.05 -8.35
CA ARG A 42 11.85 3.60 -7.45
C ARG A 42 11.46 4.99 -6.98
N TYR A 43 11.65 5.22 -5.69
CA TYR A 43 11.54 6.53 -5.05
C TYR A 43 12.69 6.69 -4.07
N GLN A 44 13.52 7.72 -4.26
CA GLN A 44 14.73 7.98 -3.46
C GLN A 44 15.64 6.73 -3.30
N GLY A 45 15.74 5.93 -4.36
CA GLY A 45 16.58 4.73 -4.39
C GLY A 45 15.91 3.45 -3.90
N ASP A 46 14.84 3.52 -3.13
CA ASP A 46 14.06 2.37 -2.66
C ASP A 46 12.83 2.09 -3.53
N TRP A 47 12.19 0.94 -3.32
CA TRP A 47 11.03 0.53 -4.10
C TRP A 47 9.73 0.81 -3.34
N VAL A 48 8.80 1.48 -4.01
CA VAL A 48 7.45 1.73 -3.50
C VAL A 48 6.44 1.20 -4.49
N GLY A 49 5.43 0.51 -4.00
CA GLY A 49 4.34 -0.03 -4.80
C GLY A 49 3.15 -0.42 -3.94
N ALA A 50 2.17 -1.08 -4.54
CA ALA A 50 1.02 -1.58 -3.81
C ALA A 50 0.77 -3.06 -4.13
N VAL A 51 0.22 -3.78 -3.15
CA VAL A 51 -0.34 -5.12 -3.32
C VAL A 51 -1.82 -5.10 -2.98
N VAL A 52 -2.61 -5.71 -3.84
CA VAL A 52 -4.02 -6.00 -3.64
C VAL A 52 -4.16 -7.47 -3.28
N THR A 53 -4.93 -7.76 -2.25
CA THR A 53 -5.26 -9.12 -1.84
C THR A 53 -6.76 -9.24 -1.55
N PRO A 54 -7.32 -10.44 -1.43
CA PRO A 54 -8.71 -10.62 -1.01
C PRO A 54 -9.06 -10.08 0.38
N TRP A 55 -8.05 -9.72 1.19
CA TRP A 55 -8.24 -9.28 2.59
C TRP A 55 -7.89 -7.84 2.83
N PHE A 56 -6.89 -7.31 2.08
CA PHE A 56 -6.34 -5.97 2.28
C PHE A 56 -5.69 -5.41 1.03
N ILE A 57 -5.50 -4.10 1.03
CA ILE A 57 -4.62 -3.38 0.11
C ILE A 57 -3.50 -2.79 0.96
N HIS A 58 -2.25 -3.09 0.64
CA HIS A 58 -1.09 -2.51 1.30
C HIS A 58 -0.27 -1.67 0.32
N LEU A 59 0.18 -0.50 0.77
CA LEU A 59 1.35 0.14 0.21
C LEU A 59 2.58 -0.57 0.76
N LEU A 60 3.57 -0.82 -0.09
CA LEU A 60 4.79 -1.53 0.25
C LEU A 60 6.00 -0.64 0.03
N LEU A 61 6.94 -0.71 0.95
CA LEU A 61 8.29 -0.16 0.83
C LEU A 61 9.30 -1.31 0.95
N LEU A 62 10.19 -1.43 -0.03
CA LEU A 62 11.22 -2.45 -0.06
C LEU A 62 12.61 -1.82 -0.27
N PRO A 63 13.65 -2.37 0.37
CA PRO A 63 15.00 -1.84 0.25
C PRO A 63 15.52 -1.95 -1.19
N GLY A 64 15.81 -0.82 -1.80
CA GLY A 64 16.42 -0.71 -3.13
C GLY A 64 17.87 -0.21 -3.09
N GLY A 65 18.40 0.07 -1.89
CA GLY A 65 19.69 0.72 -1.66
C GLY A 65 19.60 2.24 -1.54
N GLY A 66 18.40 2.77 -1.31
CA GLY A 66 18.13 4.17 -1.06
C GLY A 66 18.20 4.57 0.41
N GLU A 67 17.60 5.71 0.71
CA GLU A 67 17.68 6.34 2.04
C GLU A 67 16.39 6.19 2.86
N LEU A 68 15.30 5.71 2.25
CA LEU A 68 14.02 5.58 2.96
C LEU A 68 14.00 4.34 3.85
N TRP A 69 14.63 3.26 3.39
CA TRP A 69 14.69 2.02 4.14
C TRP A 69 15.64 2.13 5.33
N GLN A 70 15.13 1.77 6.51
CA GLN A 70 15.93 1.65 7.73
C GLN A 70 15.88 0.20 8.24
N PRO A 71 16.99 -0.38 8.70
CA PRO A 71 17.05 -1.73 9.20
C PRO A 71 16.45 -1.82 10.61
N LEU A 72 15.13 -1.75 10.69
CA LEU A 72 14.36 -1.87 11.93
C LEU A 72 13.94 -3.32 12.17
N ALA A 73 13.59 -3.64 13.41
CA ALA A 73 13.06 -4.96 13.76
C ALA A 73 11.62 -5.14 13.25
N ALA A 74 11.21 -6.40 13.10
CA ALA A 74 9.83 -6.71 12.74
C ALA A 74 8.84 -6.14 13.76
N GLY A 75 7.79 -5.50 13.30
CA GLY A 75 6.79 -4.81 14.11
C GLY A 75 7.11 -3.36 14.45
N GLU A 76 8.33 -2.89 14.18
CA GLU A 76 8.67 -1.47 14.35
C GLU A 76 8.04 -0.60 13.27
N ILE A 77 7.87 0.68 13.61
CA ILE A 77 7.27 1.68 12.72
C ILE A 77 8.35 2.47 12.00
N LEU A 78 8.32 2.40 10.69
CA LEU A 78 9.15 3.21 9.79
C LEU A 78 8.33 4.40 9.28
N ARG A 79 8.74 5.62 9.63
CA ARG A 79 8.11 6.85 9.13
C ARG A 79 8.80 7.33 7.88
N VAL A 80 8.04 7.57 6.84
CA VAL A 80 8.54 8.00 5.54
C VAL A 80 7.81 9.24 5.06
N GLY A 81 8.57 10.29 4.73
CA GLY A 81 8.05 11.50 4.11
C GLY A 81 7.85 11.33 2.61
N PHE A 82 6.62 11.55 2.14
CA PHE A 82 6.29 11.62 0.72
C PHE A 82 5.82 13.03 0.35
N PRO A 83 5.83 13.41 -0.92
CA PRO A 83 5.29 14.70 -1.34
C PRO A 83 3.85 14.94 -0.88
N GLY A 84 3.05 13.89 -0.79
CA GLY A 84 1.66 13.94 -0.34
C GLY A 84 1.48 14.05 1.17
N GLY A 85 2.49 13.68 1.97
CA GLY A 85 2.47 13.66 3.42
C GLY A 85 3.26 12.50 4.01
N ASP A 86 3.42 12.50 5.32
CA ASP A 86 4.13 11.44 6.03
C ASP A 86 3.26 10.18 6.19
N LEU A 87 3.89 9.03 6.02
CA LEU A 87 3.26 7.73 6.25
C LEU A 87 4.04 6.90 7.25
N GLU A 88 3.30 6.10 8.02
CA GLU A 88 3.85 5.09 8.91
C GLU A 88 3.69 3.70 8.28
N PHE A 89 4.80 3.02 8.13
CA PHE A 89 4.88 1.64 7.66
C PHE A 89 5.26 0.73 8.82
N VAL A 90 4.67 -0.45 8.89
CA VAL A 90 5.08 -1.52 9.80
C VAL A 90 6.13 -2.36 9.10
N VAL A 91 7.28 -2.54 9.74
CA VAL A 91 8.35 -3.39 9.21
C VAL A 91 8.00 -4.85 9.42
N GLU A 92 8.15 -5.65 8.39
CA GLU A 92 7.96 -7.10 8.42
C GLU A 92 9.20 -7.81 7.87
N HIS A 93 9.62 -8.83 8.58
CA HIS A 93 10.66 -9.74 8.14
C HIS A 93 9.99 -11.05 7.76
N ALA A 94 9.76 -11.25 6.47
CA ALA A 94 9.19 -12.50 6.02
C ALA A 94 10.14 -13.66 6.32
N VAL A 95 9.59 -14.76 6.77
CA VAL A 95 10.32 -16.02 6.99
C VAL A 95 10.75 -16.63 5.66
N ASP A 96 10.16 -16.17 4.57
CA ASP A 96 10.43 -16.63 3.21
C ASP A 96 11.62 -15.89 2.60
N ALA A 97 12.61 -16.63 2.13
CA ALA A 97 13.80 -16.08 1.49
C ALA A 97 13.51 -15.26 0.21
N ASP A 98 12.33 -15.45 -0.40
CA ASP A 98 11.97 -14.79 -1.65
C ASP A 98 11.51 -13.32 -1.46
N LEU A 99 10.97 -13.00 -0.28
CA LEU A 99 10.64 -11.63 0.09
C LEU A 99 11.18 -11.33 1.49
N PRO A 100 12.47 -10.98 1.60
CA PRO A 100 13.07 -10.65 2.89
C PRO A 100 12.39 -9.42 3.53
N ALA A 101 13.10 -8.64 4.31
CA ALA A 101 12.55 -7.47 4.97
C ALA A 101 11.81 -6.53 4.00
N HIS A 102 10.61 -6.14 4.36
CA HIS A 102 9.81 -5.12 3.71
C HIS A 102 8.97 -4.37 4.75
N ALA A 103 8.37 -3.26 4.38
CA ALA A 103 7.46 -2.54 5.24
C ALA A 103 6.14 -2.28 4.52
N PHE A 104 5.04 -2.28 5.27
CA PHE A 104 3.72 -2.08 4.70
C PHE A 104 2.90 -1.03 5.46
N ALA A 105 2.04 -0.32 4.72
CA ALA A 105 1.00 0.53 5.26
C ALA A 105 -0.35 0.08 4.70
N THR A 106 -1.31 -0.20 5.57
CA THR A 106 -2.63 -0.69 5.14
C THR A 106 -3.49 0.44 4.61
N VAL A 107 -3.89 0.33 3.35
CA VAL A 107 -4.91 1.21 2.76
C VAL A 107 -6.28 0.73 3.24
N ILE A 108 -6.93 1.55 4.09
CA ILE A 108 -8.25 1.23 4.60
C ILE A 108 -9.29 1.64 3.56
N VAL A 109 -9.86 0.64 2.90
CA VAL A 109 -11.02 0.80 2.04
C VAL A 109 -12.20 0.11 2.70
N ALA A 110 -13.39 0.71 2.65
CA ALA A 110 -14.59 0.02 3.10
C ALA A 110 -14.77 -1.24 2.25
N ARG A 111 -14.84 -2.43 2.89
CA ARG A 111 -14.96 -3.72 2.17
C ARG A 111 -16.09 -3.73 1.17
N ASP A 112 -17.22 -3.12 1.56
CA ASP A 112 -18.44 -3.04 0.75
C ASP A 112 -18.30 -2.08 -0.46
N ALA A 113 -17.25 -1.25 -0.47
CA ALA A 113 -16.96 -0.34 -1.59
C ALA A 113 -16.07 -0.98 -2.67
N LEU A 114 -15.49 -2.17 -2.41
CA LEU A 114 -14.69 -2.90 -3.37
C LEU A 114 -15.62 -3.82 -4.20
N ALA A 115 -16.09 -3.31 -5.32
CA ALA A 115 -16.98 -4.05 -6.21
C ALA A 115 -16.27 -5.22 -6.96
N GLY A 116 -14.96 -5.41 -6.78
CA GLY A 116 -14.17 -6.46 -7.41
C GLY A 116 -12.72 -6.02 -7.70
N GLN A 117 -12.05 -6.81 -8.53
CA GLN A 117 -10.61 -6.65 -8.83
C GLN A 117 -10.27 -5.27 -9.38
N GLU A 118 -11.04 -4.77 -10.33
CA GLU A 118 -10.79 -3.47 -10.97
C GLU A 118 -10.89 -2.32 -9.95
N ALA A 119 -11.91 -2.33 -9.10
CA ALA A 119 -12.08 -1.33 -8.05
C ALA A 119 -10.96 -1.39 -7.01
N ALA A 120 -10.48 -2.59 -6.67
CA ALA A 120 -9.37 -2.77 -5.75
C ALA A 120 -8.05 -2.26 -6.33
N LEU A 121 -7.76 -2.54 -7.60
CA LEU A 121 -6.59 -1.99 -8.30
C LEU A 121 -6.67 -0.46 -8.44
N ALA A 122 -7.84 0.08 -8.78
CA ALA A 122 -8.05 1.53 -8.85
C ALA A 122 -7.79 2.20 -7.49
N SER A 123 -8.25 1.60 -6.38
CA SER A 123 -7.98 2.09 -5.02
C SER A 123 -6.50 2.05 -4.66
N ALA A 124 -5.78 0.99 -5.05
CA ALA A 124 -4.34 0.87 -4.85
C ALA A 124 -3.57 1.95 -5.64
N MET A 125 -3.94 2.17 -6.90
CA MET A 125 -3.33 3.21 -7.73
C MET A 125 -3.63 4.61 -7.21
N GLN A 126 -4.86 4.87 -6.75
CA GLN A 126 -5.23 6.15 -6.14
C GLN A 126 -4.43 6.41 -4.86
N ALA A 127 -4.23 5.40 -4.01
CA ALA A 127 -3.41 5.52 -2.82
C ALA A 127 -1.96 5.89 -3.16
N LEU A 128 -1.37 5.22 -4.16
CA LEU A 128 -0.03 5.56 -4.67
C LEU A 128 0.03 6.98 -5.23
N GLN A 129 -0.98 7.40 -5.98
CA GLN A 129 -1.06 8.75 -6.52
C GLN A 129 -1.09 9.79 -5.39
N LEU A 130 -1.90 9.58 -4.36
CA LEU A 130 -2.02 10.49 -3.23
C LEU A 130 -0.71 10.71 -2.47
N ILE A 131 0.12 9.68 -2.31
CA ILE A 131 1.40 9.82 -1.60
C ILE A 131 2.45 10.57 -2.44
N PHE A 132 2.36 10.50 -3.77
CA PHE A 132 3.32 11.16 -4.67
C PHE A 132 2.87 12.53 -5.16
N GLU A 133 1.60 12.87 -5.03
CA GLU A 133 1.11 14.21 -5.34
C GLU A 133 1.41 15.17 -4.19
N PRO A 134 2.04 16.32 -4.45
CA PRO A 134 2.27 17.33 -3.43
C PRO A 134 0.97 17.72 -2.73
N ALA A 135 1.04 17.92 -1.42
CA ALA A 135 -0.09 18.43 -0.67
C ALA A 135 -0.48 19.82 -1.22
N GLN A 136 -1.62 19.88 -1.92
CA GLN A 136 -2.14 21.17 -2.34
C GLN A 136 -2.58 21.94 -1.08
N VAL A 137 -2.00 23.12 -0.89
CA VAL A 137 -2.54 24.10 0.06
C VAL A 137 -3.86 24.56 -0.53
N VAL A 138 -4.96 23.96 -0.06
CA VAL A 138 -6.28 24.46 -0.41
C VAL A 138 -6.45 25.76 0.35
N VAL A 139 -6.22 26.88 -0.34
CA VAL A 139 -6.82 28.15 0.06
C VAL A 139 -8.32 27.93 -0.10
N THR A 140 -9.02 27.88 1.02
CA THR A 140 -10.47 27.74 1.07
C THR A 140 -11.08 29.00 0.50
N ASP A 141 -11.48 28.97 -0.77
CA ASP A 141 -12.61 29.75 -1.24
C ASP A 141 -13.74 28.77 -1.56
N SER A 142 -14.87 29.09 -0.91
CA SER A 142 -16.10 28.34 -0.87
C SER A 142 -16.71 28.18 -2.26
N GLU A 143 -17.07 26.98 -2.63
CA GLU A 143 -18.41 26.57 -3.10
C GLU A 143 -18.34 25.19 -3.73
N ALA A 144 -18.95 24.24 -3.03
CA ALA A 144 -19.01 22.86 -3.43
C ALA A 144 -20.27 22.58 -4.24
N SER A 145 -20.09 21.86 -5.35
CA SER A 145 -21.18 21.09 -5.95
C SER A 145 -20.82 19.61 -5.87
N PRO A 146 -21.69 18.74 -5.38
CA PRO A 146 -21.38 17.33 -5.21
C PRO A 146 -21.49 16.58 -6.55
N ALA A 147 -20.39 16.01 -6.99
CA ALA A 147 -20.40 15.00 -8.03
C ALA A 147 -20.58 13.60 -7.41
N PRO A 148 -21.23 12.63 -8.08
CA PRO A 148 -21.57 11.33 -7.51
C PRO A 148 -20.33 10.45 -7.31
N ALA A 149 -20.29 9.83 -6.13
CA ALA A 149 -19.15 9.10 -5.60
C ALA A 149 -18.93 7.74 -6.27
N ALA A 150 -17.86 7.61 -7.04
CA ALA A 150 -16.99 6.46 -6.88
C ALA A 150 -16.30 6.59 -5.53
N ALA A 151 -16.04 5.50 -4.80
CA ALA A 151 -15.45 5.53 -3.45
C ALA A 151 -14.06 6.18 -3.46
N ALA A 152 -14.02 7.50 -3.58
CA ALA A 152 -12.82 8.30 -3.60
C ALA A 152 -12.20 8.29 -2.20
N LEU A 153 -10.96 7.84 -2.08
CA LEU A 153 -10.18 7.97 -0.86
C LEU A 153 -10.04 9.47 -0.57
N ASP A 154 -10.71 9.93 0.49
CA ASP A 154 -10.51 11.30 0.97
C ASP A 154 -9.07 11.48 1.44
N ARG A 155 -8.35 12.40 0.82
CA ARG A 155 -6.93 12.65 1.06
C ARG A 155 -6.63 12.91 2.55
N ARG A 156 -7.43 13.75 3.22
CA ARG A 156 -7.23 14.06 4.64
C ARG A 156 -7.54 12.84 5.52
N GLY A 157 -8.56 12.08 5.17
CA GLY A 157 -8.90 10.84 5.85
C GLY A 157 -7.85 9.76 5.63
N PHE A 158 -7.28 9.66 4.42
CA PHE A 158 -6.21 8.74 4.07
C PHE A 158 -4.97 8.97 4.94
N PHE A 159 -4.39 10.17 4.92
CA PHE A 159 -3.18 10.47 5.70
C PHE A 159 -3.43 10.41 7.21
N ARG A 160 -4.57 10.88 7.69
CA ARG A 160 -4.91 10.80 9.13
C ARG A 160 -5.02 9.35 9.64
N ARG A 161 -5.48 8.42 8.81
CA ARG A 161 -5.60 7.00 9.18
C ARG A 161 -4.27 6.25 9.09
N LEU A 162 -3.38 6.67 8.19
CA LEU A 162 -2.06 6.10 7.98
C LEU A 162 -0.97 6.74 8.85
N ALA A 163 -1.18 7.96 9.37
CA ALA A 163 -0.26 8.66 10.26
C ALA A 163 -0.37 8.24 11.74
N GLY A 164 -1.05 7.13 12.04
CA GLY A 164 -1.13 6.55 13.37
C GLY A 164 -2.30 7.06 14.23
N ARG A 165 -2.98 6.12 14.85
CA ARG A 165 -3.81 6.38 16.02
C ARG A 165 -2.89 6.55 17.23
N ARG A 166 -2.92 7.73 17.83
CA ARG A 166 -2.59 7.86 19.24
C ARG A 166 -3.74 7.38 20.10
#